data_85aaa2d9f5e11b15d5b7bbd8dc4abc68
#
_entry.id   85aaa2d9f5e11b15d5b7bbd8dc4abc68
#
_cell.length_a   1.000
_cell.length_b   1.000
_cell.length_c   1.000
_cell.angle_alpha   90.00
_cell.angle_beta   90.00
_cell.angle_gamma   90.00
#
_symmetry.space_group_name_H-M   'P 1'
#
loop_
_entity.id
_entity.type
_entity.pdbx_description
1 polymer ?
#
loop_
_entity_poly.entity_id
_entity_poly.type
_entity_poly.pdbx_seq_one_letter_code
_entity_poly.pdbx_strand_id
1 'polypeptide(L)'
;MPKTAQKDASVATVKKQGAVMKHIKKYWQWYAMMFIPIVYYIVFRYIPMFGNIIAFRRYRAGSSIFGDEWSGLKYFNQFMKDQNFWRAFKNTLLLNFKYLIISFPLTLIFALLLNEVKNVHFKKIVQTISYLPHFISMVIVAGMVREILSTSGPINNLITKLGGEAITFISLPEWFTTIFVTTGVWQGLGWGTILYLAAMSGINTELYEAAELDGANRFQQC
;
A
#
# COMPACT_ATOMS: atom_id res chain seq x y z
N MET A 1 -27.68 -26.40 48.04
CA MET A 1 -28.05 -25.38 47.03
C MET A 1 -27.03 -25.37 45.93
N PRO A 2 -27.14 -26.09 44.82
CA PRO A 2 -26.59 -25.58 43.55
C PRO A 2 -27.33 -26.04 42.26
N LYS A 3 -28.59 -26.44 42.31
CA LYS A 3 -29.31 -26.90 41.10
C LYS A 3 -29.99 -25.81 40.28
N THR A 4 -30.24 -24.64 40.83
CA THR A 4 -30.87 -23.47 40.17
C THR A 4 -29.91 -22.72 39.26
N ALA A 5 -28.67 -22.50 39.66
CA ALA A 5 -27.67 -21.75 38.87
C ALA A 5 -27.26 -22.48 37.57
N GLN A 6 -27.28 -23.82 37.60
CA GLN A 6 -26.88 -24.64 36.43
C GLN A 6 -28.02 -24.68 35.37
N LYS A 7 -29.28 -24.54 35.81
CA LYS A 7 -30.46 -24.50 34.93
C LYS A 7 -30.59 -23.15 34.21
N ASP A 8 -30.23 -22.05 34.89
CA ASP A 8 -30.27 -20.70 34.29
C ASP A 8 -29.16 -20.49 33.26
N ALA A 9 -27.97 -21.06 33.52
CA ALA A 9 -26.83 -21.04 32.57
C ALA A 9 -27.16 -21.86 31.28
N SER A 10 -27.81 -23.01 31.42
CA SER A 10 -28.22 -23.85 30.28
C SER A 10 -29.33 -23.20 29.43
N VAL A 11 -30.26 -22.54 30.05
CA VAL A 11 -31.36 -21.81 29.35
C VAL A 11 -30.83 -20.57 28.63
N ALA A 12 -29.87 -19.86 29.23
CA ALA A 12 -29.23 -18.71 28.59
C ALA A 12 -28.38 -19.08 27.36
N THR A 13 -27.69 -20.23 27.43
CA THR A 13 -26.92 -20.75 26.28
C THR A 13 -27.79 -21.23 25.14
N VAL A 14 -28.92 -21.92 25.42
CA VAL A 14 -29.88 -22.38 24.42
C VAL A 14 -30.59 -21.17 23.75
N LYS A 15 -30.94 -20.14 24.52
CA LYS A 15 -31.53 -18.90 23.99
C LYS A 15 -30.62 -18.16 23.07
N LYS A 16 -29.32 -18.11 23.39
CA LYS A 16 -28.26 -17.50 22.58
C LYS A 16 -28.00 -18.27 21.28
N GLN A 17 -27.98 -19.61 21.32
CA GLN A 17 -27.85 -20.46 20.13
C GLN A 17 -29.05 -20.32 19.18
N GLY A 18 -30.25 -20.22 19.68
CA GLY A 18 -31.46 -20.01 18.86
C GLY A 18 -31.45 -18.65 18.15
N ALA A 19 -30.91 -17.60 18.78
CA ALA A 19 -30.75 -16.27 18.17
C ALA A 19 -29.73 -16.27 17.04
N VAL A 20 -28.58 -16.93 17.24
CA VAL A 20 -27.53 -17.06 16.21
C VAL A 20 -28.04 -17.82 14.99
N MET A 21 -28.73 -18.94 15.21
CA MET A 21 -29.28 -19.75 14.12
C MET A 21 -30.34 -18.98 13.31
N LYS A 22 -31.20 -18.21 13.97
CA LYS A 22 -32.15 -17.31 13.30
C LYS A 22 -31.48 -16.24 12.49
N HIS A 23 -30.36 -15.66 13.02
CA HIS A 23 -29.58 -14.65 12.32
C HIS A 23 -28.91 -15.25 11.07
N ILE A 24 -28.28 -16.43 11.20
CA ILE A 24 -27.66 -17.13 10.07
C ILE A 24 -28.69 -17.46 9.00
N LYS A 25 -29.86 -17.99 9.37
CA LYS A 25 -30.93 -18.28 8.41
C LYS A 25 -31.45 -17.02 7.71
N LYS A 26 -31.54 -15.90 8.42
CA LYS A 26 -32.02 -14.64 7.83
C LYS A 26 -30.97 -14.04 6.85
N TYR A 27 -29.70 -14.21 7.12
CA TYR A 27 -28.62 -13.59 6.34
C TYR A 27 -27.73 -14.61 5.62
N TRP A 28 -28.23 -15.83 5.35
CA TRP A 28 -27.47 -16.93 4.77
C TRP A 28 -26.77 -16.57 3.45
N GLN A 29 -27.42 -15.71 2.64
CA GLN A 29 -26.85 -15.22 1.38
C GLN A 29 -25.52 -14.48 1.58
N TRP A 30 -25.44 -13.63 2.61
CA TRP A 30 -24.20 -12.93 2.97
C TRP A 30 -23.09 -13.89 3.42
N TYR A 31 -23.47 -14.90 4.23
CA TYR A 31 -22.52 -15.94 4.64
C TYR A 31 -22.07 -16.79 3.46
N ALA A 32 -22.95 -17.12 2.53
CA ALA A 32 -22.60 -17.86 1.32
C ALA A 32 -21.64 -17.06 0.42
N MET A 33 -21.86 -15.75 0.26
CA MET A 33 -20.95 -14.88 -0.48
C MET A 33 -19.58 -14.77 0.20
N MET A 34 -19.51 -14.74 1.53
CA MET A 34 -18.25 -14.70 2.26
C MET A 34 -17.51 -16.05 2.27
N PHE A 35 -18.22 -17.15 2.10
CA PHE A 35 -17.64 -18.50 2.17
C PHE A 35 -16.56 -18.70 1.10
N ILE A 36 -16.82 -18.29 -0.14
CA ILE A 36 -15.87 -18.44 -1.26
C ILE A 36 -14.55 -17.69 -1.00
N PRO A 37 -14.56 -16.39 -0.66
CA PRO A 37 -13.33 -15.68 -0.29
C PRO A 37 -12.61 -16.30 0.92
N ILE A 38 -13.34 -16.73 1.95
CA ILE A 38 -12.76 -17.35 3.15
C ILE A 38 -12.01 -18.64 2.77
N VAL A 39 -12.66 -19.53 2.00
CA VAL A 39 -12.02 -20.76 1.53
C VAL A 39 -10.80 -20.46 0.68
N TYR A 40 -10.90 -19.49 -0.23
CA TYR A 40 -9.76 -19.04 -1.03
C TYR A 40 -8.58 -18.58 -0.14
N TYR A 41 -8.83 -17.73 0.86
CA TYR A 41 -7.79 -17.28 1.78
C TYR A 41 -7.19 -18.44 2.59
N ILE A 42 -8.02 -19.34 3.09
CA ILE A 42 -7.53 -20.50 3.84
C ILE A 42 -6.62 -21.34 2.96
N VAL A 43 -7.06 -21.72 1.76
CA VAL A 43 -6.32 -22.63 0.87
C VAL A 43 -5.06 -21.97 0.31
N PHE A 44 -5.14 -20.72 -0.16
CA PHE A 44 -4.05 -20.08 -0.89
C PHE A 44 -3.17 -19.15 -0.05
N ARG A 45 -3.59 -18.79 1.16
CA ARG A 45 -2.81 -17.93 2.06
C ARG A 45 -2.42 -18.62 3.35
N TYR A 46 -3.38 -19.20 4.08
CA TYR A 46 -3.09 -19.81 5.38
C TYR A 46 -2.40 -21.18 5.26
N ILE A 47 -2.84 -22.07 4.39
CA ILE A 47 -2.19 -23.39 4.21
C ILE A 47 -0.72 -23.23 3.81
N PRO A 48 -0.33 -22.39 2.83
CA PRO A 48 1.08 -22.18 2.52
C PRO A 48 1.92 -21.62 3.68
N MET A 49 1.32 -20.91 4.64
CA MET A 49 2.06 -20.42 5.82
C MET A 49 2.63 -21.55 6.67
N PHE A 50 2.00 -22.74 6.68
CA PHE A 50 2.57 -23.91 7.33
C PHE A 50 3.90 -24.35 6.69
N GLY A 51 4.13 -24.01 5.42
CA GLY A 51 5.40 -24.24 4.74
C GLY A 51 6.58 -23.48 5.37
N ASN A 52 6.35 -22.43 6.17
CA ASN A 52 7.41 -21.71 6.88
C ASN A 52 8.16 -22.60 7.88
N ILE A 53 7.62 -23.78 8.24
CA ILE A 53 8.30 -24.77 9.07
C ILE A 53 9.62 -25.24 8.43
N ILE A 54 9.74 -25.13 7.09
CA ILE A 54 10.96 -25.47 6.34
C ILE A 54 12.16 -24.63 6.83
N ALA A 55 11.93 -23.39 7.29
CA ALA A 55 13.00 -22.54 7.83
C ALA A 55 13.73 -23.15 9.02
N PHE A 56 13.08 -24.07 9.73
CA PHE A 56 13.60 -24.77 10.92
C PHE A 56 14.04 -26.20 10.62
N ARG A 57 13.88 -26.65 9.37
CA ARG A 57 14.19 -28.02 8.95
C ARG A 57 15.19 -28.05 7.80
N ARG A 58 15.90 -29.14 7.67
CA ARG A 58 16.76 -29.38 6.52
C ARG A 58 15.90 -29.76 5.32
N TYR A 59 15.81 -28.84 4.35
CA TYR A 59 15.07 -29.08 3.11
C TYR A 59 16.00 -29.49 1.98
N ARG A 60 15.61 -30.54 1.24
CA ARG A 60 16.26 -30.97 0.00
C ARG A 60 15.19 -31.05 -1.09
N ALA A 61 15.50 -30.58 -2.29
CA ALA A 61 14.60 -30.74 -3.42
C ALA A 61 14.32 -32.23 -3.68
N GLY A 62 13.05 -32.60 -3.75
CA GLY A 62 12.61 -34.00 -3.88
C GLY A 62 12.33 -34.75 -2.57
N SER A 63 12.56 -34.11 -1.41
CA SER A 63 12.15 -34.66 -0.12
C SER A 63 10.73 -34.21 0.26
N SER A 64 10.28 -34.60 1.47
CA SER A 64 8.99 -34.17 2.01
C SER A 64 8.83 -32.63 1.97
N ILE A 65 7.61 -32.14 1.68
CA ILE A 65 7.26 -30.72 1.68
C ILE A 65 7.61 -30.05 3.03
N PHE A 66 7.63 -30.81 4.12
CA PHE A 66 7.96 -30.29 5.45
C PHE A 66 9.45 -30.43 5.81
N GLY A 67 10.31 -30.91 4.89
CA GLY A 67 11.74 -31.17 5.14
C GLY A 67 11.99 -32.43 5.96
N ASP A 68 13.28 -32.85 6.08
CA ASP A 68 13.66 -34.12 6.68
C ASP A 68 13.94 -33.99 8.17
N GLU A 69 15.07 -33.38 8.55
CA GLU A 69 15.56 -33.28 9.93
C GLU A 69 15.31 -31.91 10.55
N TRP A 70 15.02 -31.87 11.84
CA TRP A 70 14.91 -30.64 12.57
C TRP A 70 16.29 -29.99 12.78
N SER A 71 16.50 -28.83 12.19
CA SER A 71 17.76 -28.06 12.24
C SER A 71 17.73 -26.89 13.22
N GLY A 72 16.61 -26.67 13.91
CA GLY A 72 16.41 -25.55 14.82
C GLY A 72 16.62 -24.21 14.13
N LEU A 73 17.33 -23.30 14.76
CA LEU A 73 17.61 -21.96 14.26
C LEU A 73 18.85 -21.84 13.35
N LYS A 74 19.43 -22.97 12.92
CA LYS A 74 20.67 -22.97 12.14
C LYS A 74 20.58 -22.07 10.88
N TYR A 75 19.55 -22.29 10.07
CA TYR A 75 19.36 -21.53 8.84
C TYR A 75 18.97 -20.09 9.10
N PHE A 76 18.22 -19.83 10.16
CA PHE A 76 17.89 -18.49 10.61
C PHE A 76 19.15 -17.72 11.01
N ASN A 77 20.03 -18.33 11.80
CA ASN A 77 21.31 -17.71 12.19
C ASN A 77 22.22 -17.49 10.97
N GLN A 78 22.22 -18.39 10.01
CA GLN A 78 22.97 -18.22 8.75
C GLN A 78 22.43 -17.05 7.95
N PHE A 79 21.12 -16.96 7.82
CA PHE A 79 20.44 -15.84 7.14
C PHE A 79 20.72 -14.49 7.82
N MET A 80 20.68 -14.43 9.16
CA MET A 80 21.00 -13.22 9.91
C MET A 80 22.46 -12.77 9.81
N LYS A 81 23.37 -13.68 9.44
CA LYS A 81 24.79 -13.36 9.19
C LYS A 81 25.07 -12.97 7.74
N ASP A 82 24.11 -13.15 6.84
CA ASP A 82 24.28 -12.81 5.43
C ASP A 82 24.25 -11.29 5.22
N GLN A 83 25.36 -10.77 4.70
CA GLN A 83 25.48 -9.35 4.38
C GLN A 83 24.50 -8.89 3.31
N ASN A 84 24.14 -9.78 2.37
CA ASN A 84 23.16 -9.46 1.33
C ASN A 84 21.78 -9.22 1.91
N PHE A 85 21.40 -10.00 2.94
CA PHE A 85 20.16 -9.77 3.67
C PHE A 85 20.13 -8.36 4.27
N TRP A 86 21.14 -7.99 5.04
CA TRP A 86 21.18 -6.69 5.69
C TRP A 86 21.21 -5.54 4.70
N ARG A 87 21.93 -5.71 3.58
CA ARG A 87 21.96 -4.72 2.50
C ARG A 87 20.56 -4.56 1.86
N ALA A 88 19.90 -5.67 1.53
CA ALA A 88 18.56 -5.65 0.96
C ALA A 88 17.53 -5.07 1.95
N PHE A 89 17.60 -5.46 3.22
CA PHE A 89 16.74 -4.95 4.28
C PHE A 89 16.88 -3.44 4.46
N LYS A 90 18.13 -2.97 4.60
CA LYS A 90 18.44 -1.53 4.73
C LYS A 90 17.97 -0.75 3.50
N ASN A 91 18.22 -1.25 2.29
CA ASN A 91 17.79 -0.59 1.06
C ASN A 91 16.26 -0.52 0.99
N THR A 92 15.56 -1.60 1.31
CA THR A 92 14.09 -1.61 1.33
C THR A 92 13.53 -0.58 2.31
N LEU A 93 14.05 -0.53 3.52
CA LEU A 93 13.61 0.47 4.51
C LEU A 93 13.90 1.89 4.07
N LEU A 94 15.13 2.16 3.61
CA LEU A 94 15.53 3.51 3.20
C LEU A 94 14.74 4.01 1.99
N LEU A 95 14.52 3.16 0.99
CA LEU A 95 13.76 3.52 -0.21
C LEU A 95 12.30 3.82 0.14
N ASN A 96 11.65 2.94 0.91
CA ASN A 96 10.26 3.15 1.30
C ASN A 96 10.10 4.35 2.24
N PHE A 97 11.05 4.57 3.14
CA PHE A 97 11.02 5.72 4.05
C PHE A 97 11.18 7.03 3.27
N LYS A 98 12.14 7.11 2.35
CA LYS A 98 12.32 8.28 1.47
C LYS A 98 11.09 8.51 0.60
N TYR A 99 10.53 7.43 0.02
CA TYR A 99 9.30 7.52 -0.75
C TYR A 99 8.14 8.07 0.09
N LEU A 100 7.94 7.55 1.30
CA LEU A 100 6.86 7.98 2.20
C LEU A 100 6.99 9.45 2.58
N ILE A 101 8.19 9.89 3.00
CA ILE A 101 8.44 11.28 3.41
C ILE A 101 8.18 12.27 2.27
N ILE A 102 8.44 11.88 1.03
CA ILE A 102 8.22 12.76 -0.14
C ILE A 102 6.80 12.63 -0.67
N SER A 103 6.32 11.41 -0.84
CA SER A 103 5.01 11.12 -1.43
C SER A 103 3.86 11.64 -0.57
N PHE A 104 3.91 11.42 0.75
CA PHE A 104 2.82 11.78 1.65
C PHE A 104 2.55 13.29 1.67
N PRO A 105 3.54 14.18 1.95
CA PRO A 105 3.31 15.62 1.93
C PRO A 105 2.91 16.14 0.55
N LEU A 106 3.55 15.65 -0.52
CA LEU A 106 3.21 16.09 -1.88
C LEU A 106 1.78 15.71 -2.25
N THR A 107 1.33 14.52 -1.89
CA THR A 107 -0.04 14.07 -2.14
C THR A 107 -1.05 14.92 -1.37
N LEU A 108 -0.76 15.24 -0.11
CA LEU A 108 -1.61 16.09 0.71
C LEU A 108 -1.68 17.52 0.16
N ILE A 109 -0.53 18.12 -0.14
CA ILE A 109 -0.47 19.46 -0.73
C ILE A 109 -1.22 19.50 -2.07
N PHE A 110 -1.03 18.49 -2.91
CA PHE A 110 -1.72 18.44 -4.20
C PHE A 110 -3.23 18.28 -4.03
N ALA A 111 -3.70 17.51 -3.04
CA ALA A 111 -5.11 17.38 -2.72
C ALA A 111 -5.71 18.71 -2.23
N LEU A 112 -5.01 19.43 -1.34
CA LEU A 112 -5.43 20.75 -0.85
C LEU A 112 -5.51 21.75 -2.01
N LEU A 113 -4.49 21.82 -2.86
CA LEU A 113 -4.50 22.68 -4.04
C LEU A 113 -5.67 22.36 -4.98
N LEU A 114 -5.93 21.09 -5.24
CA LEU A 114 -7.07 20.65 -6.03
C LEU A 114 -8.42 21.02 -5.39
N ASN A 115 -8.48 20.98 -4.05
CA ASN A 115 -9.70 21.35 -3.33
C ASN A 115 -10.04 22.83 -3.51
N GLU A 116 -9.03 23.70 -3.52
CA GLU A 116 -9.17 25.14 -3.70
C GLU A 116 -9.52 25.57 -5.13
N VAL A 117 -9.37 24.70 -6.13
CA VAL A 117 -9.70 25.01 -7.52
C VAL A 117 -11.22 25.17 -7.69
N LYS A 118 -11.67 26.41 -7.96
CA LYS A 118 -13.08 26.77 -8.16
C LYS A 118 -13.63 26.30 -9.53
N ASN A 119 -12.79 26.34 -10.57
CA ASN A 119 -13.22 25.92 -11.91
C ASN A 119 -13.32 24.39 -12.00
N VAL A 120 -14.53 23.88 -12.00
CA VAL A 120 -14.84 22.44 -12.00
C VAL A 120 -14.26 21.72 -13.23
N HIS A 121 -14.27 22.36 -14.40
CA HIS A 121 -13.73 21.77 -15.62
C HIS A 121 -12.22 21.65 -15.55
N PHE A 122 -11.52 22.69 -15.11
CA PHE A 122 -10.08 22.66 -14.90
C PHE A 122 -9.68 21.62 -13.84
N LYS A 123 -10.39 21.61 -12.70
CA LYS A 123 -10.18 20.60 -11.64
C LYS A 123 -10.28 19.18 -12.20
N LYS A 124 -11.33 18.90 -12.99
CA LYS A 124 -11.56 17.58 -13.59
C LYS A 124 -10.45 17.19 -14.59
N ILE A 125 -9.98 18.13 -15.41
CA ILE A 125 -8.88 17.90 -16.35
C ILE A 125 -7.60 17.56 -15.59
N VAL A 126 -7.23 18.36 -14.58
CA VAL A 126 -6.01 18.11 -13.77
C VAL A 126 -6.10 16.77 -13.05
N GLN A 127 -7.25 16.42 -12.46
CA GLN A 127 -7.49 15.13 -11.85
C GLN A 127 -7.30 13.98 -12.85
N THR A 128 -7.93 14.08 -14.03
CA THR A 128 -7.83 13.03 -15.05
C THR A 128 -6.39 12.81 -15.50
N ILE A 129 -5.67 13.90 -15.80
CA ILE A 129 -4.26 13.82 -16.23
C ILE A 129 -3.37 13.25 -15.12
N SER A 130 -3.57 13.67 -13.86
CA SER A 130 -2.75 13.20 -12.74
C SER A 130 -3.07 11.76 -12.30
N TYR A 131 -4.28 11.24 -12.59
CA TYR A 131 -4.66 9.85 -12.29
C TYR A 131 -4.14 8.87 -13.33
N LEU A 132 -3.98 9.31 -14.58
CA LEU A 132 -3.63 8.45 -15.70
C LEU A 132 -2.36 7.62 -15.48
N PRO A 133 -1.24 8.16 -14.93
CA PRO A 133 -0.03 7.41 -14.71
C PRO A 133 -0.21 6.16 -13.83
N HIS A 134 -1.15 6.20 -12.89
CA HIS A 134 -1.43 5.07 -12.00
C HIS A 134 -1.88 3.80 -12.73
N PHE A 135 -2.57 3.94 -13.87
CA PHE A 135 -3.07 2.82 -14.67
C PHE A 135 -2.04 2.25 -15.64
N ILE A 136 -0.88 2.89 -15.77
CA ILE A 136 0.20 2.39 -16.61
C ILE A 136 0.94 1.29 -15.86
N SER A 137 1.17 0.14 -16.52
CA SER A 137 1.92 -0.95 -15.89
C SER A 137 3.34 -0.51 -15.53
N MET A 138 3.87 -1.02 -14.41
CA MET A 138 5.23 -0.71 -13.95
C MET A 138 6.29 -1.07 -15.00
N VAL A 139 6.08 -2.10 -15.82
CA VAL A 139 7.00 -2.50 -16.89
C VAL A 139 7.10 -1.41 -17.96
N ILE A 140 5.96 -0.85 -18.36
CA ILE A 140 5.91 0.25 -19.33
C ILE A 140 6.56 1.50 -18.75
N VAL A 141 6.23 1.84 -17.49
CA VAL A 141 6.83 2.99 -16.78
C VAL A 141 8.35 2.85 -16.71
N ALA A 142 8.86 1.68 -16.33
CA ALA A 142 10.30 1.42 -16.30
C ALA A 142 10.96 1.56 -17.69
N GLY A 143 10.29 1.10 -18.74
CA GLY A 143 10.72 1.29 -20.13
C GLY A 143 10.79 2.77 -20.51
N MET A 144 9.74 3.54 -20.22
CA MET A 144 9.70 4.99 -20.46
C MET A 144 10.81 5.73 -19.72
N VAL A 145 11.00 5.44 -18.43
CA VAL A 145 12.06 6.05 -17.62
C VAL A 145 13.44 5.73 -18.18
N ARG A 146 13.66 4.47 -18.59
CA ARG A 146 14.91 4.05 -19.23
C ARG A 146 15.17 4.82 -20.51
N GLU A 147 14.18 5.02 -21.35
CA GLU A 147 14.31 5.76 -22.62
C GLU A 147 14.57 7.25 -22.37
N ILE A 148 13.80 7.86 -21.48
CA ILE A 148 13.93 9.27 -21.12
C ILE A 148 15.33 9.60 -20.53
N LEU A 149 15.88 8.69 -19.72
CA LEU A 149 17.16 8.84 -19.03
C LEU A 149 18.34 8.19 -19.78
N SER A 150 18.10 7.66 -20.98
CA SER A 150 19.19 7.10 -21.82
C SER A 150 20.17 8.19 -22.22
N THR A 151 21.38 7.81 -22.63
CA THR A 151 22.42 8.75 -23.09
C THR A 151 22.00 9.56 -24.30
N SER A 152 21.14 9.02 -25.14
CA SER A 152 20.51 9.68 -26.29
C SER A 152 19.11 10.21 -26.01
N GLY A 153 18.63 10.08 -24.76
CA GLY A 153 17.28 10.46 -24.34
C GLY A 153 17.10 11.97 -24.20
N PRO A 154 15.84 12.43 -24.08
CA PRO A 154 15.51 13.85 -24.04
C PRO A 154 16.20 14.62 -22.89
N ILE A 155 16.40 13.97 -21.73
CA ILE A 155 17.08 14.61 -20.59
C ILE A 155 18.56 14.87 -20.93
N ASN A 156 19.27 13.89 -21.44
CA ASN A 156 20.67 14.04 -21.82
C ASN A 156 20.85 15.01 -23.02
N ASN A 157 19.91 14.99 -23.95
CA ASN A 157 19.89 15.97 -25.05
C ASN A 157 19.72 17.42 -24.55
N LEU A 158 18.95 17.62 -23.49
CA LEU A 158 18.84 18.93 -22.85
C LEU A 158 20.13 19.31 -22.13
N ILE A 159 20.73 18.39 -21.37
CA ILE A 159 22.00 18.62 -20.65
C ILE A 159 23.10 19.01 -21.65
N THR A 160 23.27 18.29 -22.74
CA THR A 160 24.30 18.57 -23.75
C THR A 160 24.06 19.87 -24.50
N LYS A 161 22.81 20.23 -24.79
CA LYS A 161 22.47 21.56 -25.36
C LYS A 161 22.78 22.71 -24.44
N LEU A 162 22.75 22.48 -23.12
CA LEU A 162 23.13 23.48 -22.11
C LEU A 162 24.63 23.49 -21.80
N GLY A 163 25.45 22.73 -22.55
CA GLY A 163 26.90 22.67 -22.41
C GLY A 163 27.43 21.66 -21.38
N GLY A 164 26.54 20.80 -20.85
CA GLY A 164 26.93 19.70 -19.96
C GLY A 164 27.30 18.42 -20.71
N GLU A 165 27.83 17.44 -19.98
CA GLU A 165 28.15 16.10 -20.51
C GLU A 165 26.98 15.15 -20.27
N ALA A 166 26.78 14.17 -21.18
CA ALA A 166 25.74 13.16 -21.04
C ALA A 166 26.02 12.24 -19.83
N ILE A 167 25.00 12.02 -19.02
CA ILE A 167 25.07 11.23 -17.78
C ILE A 167 24.42 9.85 -18.01
N THR A 168 25.09 8.77 -17.59
CA THR A 168 24.57 7.40 -17.64
C THR A 168 23.69 7.10 -16.43
N PHE A 169 22.58 7.83 -16.26
CA PHE A 169 21.72 7.81 -15.08
C PHE A 169 21.38 6.41 -14.58
N ILE A 170 21.03 5.50 -15.49
CA ILE A 170 20.55 4.14 -15.14
C ILE A 170 21.67 3.26 -14.60
N SER A 171 22.93 3.52 -14.99
CA SER A 171 24.11 2.73 -14.58
C SER A 171 24.75 3.22 -13.28
N LEU A 172 24.38 4.42 -12.82
CA LEU A 172 24.95 5.05 -11.63
C LEU A 172 24.08 4.77 -10.40
N PRO A 173 24.60 4.03 -9.38
CA PRO A 173 23.82 3.68 -8.19
C PRO A 173 23.28 4.89 -7.40
N GLU A 174 23.97 6.03 -7.45
CA GLU A 174 23.60 7.27 -6.79
C GLU A 174 22.27 7.84 -7.29
N TRP A 175 21.94 7.63 -8.57
CA TRP A 175 20.69 8.09 -9.16
C TRP A 175 19.51 7.16 -8.89
N PHE A 176 19.77 5.91 -8.49
CA PHE A 176 18.72 4.90 -8.31
C PHE A 176 17.60 5.37 -7.36
N THR A 177 17.98 5.90 -6.21
CA THR A 177 16.99 6.38 -5.22
C THR A 177 16.13 7.51 -5.76
N THR A 178 16.76 8.48 -6.43
CA THR A 178 16.05 9.63 -7.01
C THR A 178 15.09 9.18 -8.10
N ILE A 179 15.55 8.33 -9.01
CA ILE A 179 14.72 7.77 -10.10
C ILE A 179 13.56 6.99 -9.53
N PHE A 180 13.81 6.11 -8.55
CA PHE A 180 12.78 5.28 -7.92
C PHE A 180 11.70 6.15 -7.24
N VAL A 181 12.11 7.11 -6.42
CA VAL A 181 11.19 7.95 -5.65
C VAL A 181 10.41 8.89 -6.57
N THR A 182 11.06 9.57 -7.50
CA THR A 182 10.38 10.50 -8.41
C THR A 182 9.40 9.80 -9.33
N THR A 183 9.78 8.62 -9.86
CA THR A 183 8.89 7.80 -10.69
C THR A 183 7.68 7.32 -9.90
N GLY A 184 7.90 6.82 -8.69
CA GLY A 184 6.83 6.36 -7.82
C GLY A 184 5.87 7.48 -7.40
N VAL A 185 6.41 8.66 -7.07
CA VAL A 185 5.60 9.85 -6.75
C VAL A 185 4.78 10.26 -7.96
N TRP A 186 5.40 10.39 -9.14
CA TRP A 186 4.67 10.74 -10.36
C TRP A 186 3.54 9.77 -10.67
N GLN A 187 3.76 8.48 -10.50
CA GLN A 187 2.76 7.45 -10.76
C GLN A 187 1.64 7.42 -9.72
N GLY A 188 1.95 7.71 -8.45
CA GLY A 188 1.03 7.55 -7.33
C GLY A 188 0.33 8.83 -6.87
N LEU A 189 0.90 10.02 -7.16
CA LEU A 189 0.48 11.30 -6.62
C LEU A 189 -1.01 11.56 -6.84
N GLY A 190 -1.46 11.52 -8.08
CA GLY A 190 -2.85 11.79 -8.42
C GLY A 190 -3.82 10.81 -7.79
N TRP A 191 -3.55 9.51 -7.91
CA TRP A 191 -4.40 8.47 -7.32
C TRP A 191 -4.53 8.61 -5.81
N GLY A 192 -3.41 8.90 -5.12
CA GLY A 192 -3.40 9.12 -3.68
C GLY A 192 -4.28 10.28 -3.21
N THR A 193 -4.51 11.31 -4.05
CA THR A 193 -5.35 12.45 -3.69
C THR A 193 -6.83 12.15 -3.59
N ILE A 194 -7.31 11.05 -4.19
CA ILE A 194 -8.74 10.68 -4.20
C ILE A 194 -9.26 10.53 -2.77
N LEU A 195 -8.50 9.86 -1.90
CA LEU A 195 -8.88 9.63 -0.52
C LEU A 195 -9.01 10.95 0.25
N TYR A 196 -8.04 11.85 0.08
CA TYR A 196 -8.04 13.15 0.75
C TYR A 196 -9.18 14.05 0.24
N LEU A 197 -9.41 14.08 -1.07
CA LEU A 197 -10.53 14.82 -1.65
C LEU A 197 -11.88 14.30 -1.17
N ALA A 198 -12.03 12.98 -1.05
CA ALA A 198 -13.23 12.36 -0.50
C ALA A 198 -13.43 12.74 0.97
N ALA A 199 -12.36 12.74 1.78
CA ALA A 199 -12.42 13.15 3.18
C ALA A 199 -12.82 14.63 3.32
N MET A 200 -12.20 15.51 2.53
CA MET A 200 -12.50 16.94 2.54
C MET A 200 -13.93 17.25 2.06
N SER A 201 -14.45 16.49 1.09
CA SER A 201 -15.84 16.66 0.63
C SER A 201 -16.89 16.28 1.67
N GLY A 202 -16.52 15.55 2.70
CA GLY A 202 -17.39 15.18 3.83
C GLY A 202 -17.43 16.21 4.96
N ILE A 203 -16.60 17.27 4.90
CA ILE A 203 -16.57 18.33 5.91
C ILE A 203 -17.76 19.25 5.69
N ASN A 204 -18.48 19.55 6.79
CA ASN A 204 -19.64 20.47 6.73
C ASN A 204 -19.18 21.88 6.34
N THR A 205 -19.79 22.45 5.32
CA THR A 205 -19.50 23.82 4.84
C THR A 205 -19.75 24.89 5.90
N GLU A 206 -20.67 24.67 6.83
CA GLU A 206 -20.95 25.57 7.96
C GLU A 206 -19.71 25.84 8.83
N LEU A 207 -18.79 24.87 8.92
CA LEU A 207 -17.54 25.05 9.67
C LEU A 207 -16.62 26.07 8.98
N TYR A 208 -16.58 26.07 7.66
CA TYR A 208 -15.81 27.05 6.90
C TYR A 208 -16.42 28.44 6.99
N GLU A 209 -17.77 28.54 6.94
CA GLU A 209 -18.49 29.80 7.10
C GLU A 209 -18.27 30.38 8.49
N ALA A 210 -18.33 29.57 9.55
CA ALA A 210 -18.05 29.99 10.92
C ALA A 210 -16.60 30.50 11.07
N ALA A 211 -15.62 29.76 10.51
CA ALA A 211 -14.22 30.17 10.53
C ALA A 211 -13.98 31.50 9.77
N GLU A 212 -14.70 31.71 8.67
CA GLU A 212 -14.63 32.97 7.91
C GLU A 212 -15.20 34.16 8.70
N LEU A 213 -16.29 33.94 9.46
CA LEU A 213 -16.84 34.94 10.40
C LEU A 213 -15.88 35.27 11.54
N ASP A 214 -15.10 34.28 12.00
CA ASP A 214 -14.06 34.46 13.02
C ASP A 214 -12.78 35.11 12.45
N GLY A 215 -12.75 35.45 11.16
CA GLY A 215 -11.64 36.14 10.49
C GLY A 215 -10.51 35.20 10.03
N ALA A 216 -10.74 33.89 9.99
CA ALA A 216 -9.75 32.94 9.50
C ALA A 216 -9.51 33.11 7.98
N ASN A 217 -8.23 33.22 7.60
CA ASN A 217 -7.85 33.23 6.19
C ASN A 217 -7.88 31.81 5.61
N ARG A 218 -7.79 31.68 4.28
CA ARG A 218 -7.88 30.37 3.61
C ARG A 218 -6.84 29.36 4.05
N PHE A 219 -5.64 29.81 4.42
CA PHE A 219 -4.61 28.91 4.93
C PHE A 219 -4.93 28.39 6.35
N GLN A 220 -5.63 29.20 7.13
CA GLN A 220 -6.09 28.83 8.49
C GLN A 220 -7.31 27.89 8.43
N GLN A 221 -8.05 27.88 7.33
CA GLN A 221 -9.18 26.98 7.09
C GLN A 221 -8.76 25.61 6.54
N CYS A 222 -7.49 25.42 6.12
CA CYS A 222 -6.90 24.13 5.74
C CYS A 222 -6.37 23.37 6.95
#